data_a94cca4634e06edcbb7aa9f0ae4505e4
#
_entry.id   a94cca4634e06edcbb7aa9f0ae4505e4
#
_cell.length_a   1.000
_cell.length_b   1.000
_cell.length_c   1.000
_cell.angle_alpha   90.00
_cell.angle_beta   90.00
_cell.angle_gamma   90.00
#
_symmetry.space_group_name_H-M   'P 1'
#
loop_
_entity.id
_entity.type
_entity.pdbx_description
1 polymer ?
#
loop_
_entity_poly.entity_id
_entity_poly.type
_entity_poly.pdbx_seq_one_letter_code
_entity_poly.pdbx_strand_id
1 'polypeptide(L)'
;MTTFTRTITLVCYGSIALAIVGVFGTWRTAGAVSLDGLEGPYNGWLVIIFALIVIAGGRSLSRGGWLGIILVAGCAGVMILTGVEDLSDDVLGGRSGWGIWLTIAASSVLAGVAVYSGVKRVRGSRRGEPRTSP
;
A
#
# COMPACT_ATOMS: atom_id res chain seq x y z
N MET A 1 -21.18 3.56 -12.57
CA MET A 1 -19.78 3.55 -12.09
C MET A 1 -18.89 4.04 -13.24
N THR A 2 -18.21 5.17 -13.09
CA THR A 2 -17.38 5.70 -14.17
C THR A 2 -16.17 4.80 -14.39
N THR A 3 -15.68 4.68 -15.63
CA THR A 3 -14.51 3.88 -16.00
C THR A 3 -13.30 4.18 -15.08
N PHE A 4 -13.17 5.42 -14.68
CA PHE A 4 -12.14 5.91 -13.76
C PHE A 4 -12.21 5.26 -12.37
N THR A 5 -13.39 5.18 -11.76
CA THR A 5 -13.58 4.55 -10.44
C THR A 5 -13.22 3.07 -10.49
N ARG A 6 -13.54 2.39 -11.59
CA ARG A 6 -13.21 0.99 -11.81
C ARG A 6 -11.70 0.77 -11.88
N THR A 7 -10.98 1.64 -12.59
CA THR A 7 -9.52 1.55 -12.70
C THR A 7 -8.83 1.72 -11.35
N ILE A 8 -9.21 2.75 -10.56
CA ILE A 8 -8.65 2.95 -9.21
C ILE A 8 -8.89 1.73 -8.33
N THR A 9 -10.10 1.19 -8.37
CA THR A 9 -10.45 0.00 -7.57
C THR A 9 -9.60 -1.21 -7.97
N LEU A 10 -9.43 -1.46 -9.27
CA LEU A 10 -8.59 -2.55 -9.77
C LEU A 10 -7.12 -2.39 -9.37
N VAL A 11 -6.57 -1.18 -9.49
CA VAL A 11 -5.18 -0.90 -9.09
C VAL A 11 -5.01 -1.10 -7.59
N CYS A 12 -5.95 -0.62 -6.75
CA CYS A 12 -5.90 -0.85 -5.31
C CYS A 12 -5.88 -2.35 -4.96
N TYR A 13 -6.85 -3.11 -5.44
CA TYR A 13 -6.93 -4.54 -5.11
C TYR A 13 -5.77 -5.34 -5.71
N GLY A 14 -5.33 -4.99 -6.92
CA GLY A 14 -4.14 -5.60 -7.53
C GLY A 14 -2.88 -5.36 -6.69
N SER A 15 -2.67 -4.13 -6.22
CA SER A 15 -1.53 -3.80 -5.35
C SER A 15 -1.59 -4.53 -4.01
N ILE A 16 -2.78 -4.64 -3.40
CA ILE A 16 -2.96 -5.41 -2.16
C ILE A 16 -2.60 -6.88 -2.37
N ALA A 17 -3.10 -7.49 -3.45
CA ALA A 17 -2.78 -8.88 -3.79
C ALA A 17 -1.27 -9.08 -3.98
N LEU A 18 -0.60 -8.16 -4.70
CA LEU A 18 0.85 -8.21 -4.89
C LEU A 18 1.62 -8.01 -3.58
N ALA A 19 1.18 -7.13 -2.69
CA ALA A 19 1.79 -6.97 -1.38
C ALA A 19 1.69 -8.26 -0.55
N ILE A 20 0.53 -8.90 -0.53
CA ILE A 20 0.33 -10.19 0.16
C ILE A 20 1.21 -11.29 -0.45
N VAL A 21 1.26 -11.39 -1.78
CA VAL A 21 2.18 -12.33 -2.47
C VAL A 21 3.63 -12.05 -2.10
N GLY A 22 4.01 -10.77 -1.97
CA GLY A 22 5.34 -10.37 -1.54
C GLY A 22 5.69 -10.88 -0.14
N VAL A 23 4.73 -10.91 0.79
CA VAL A 23 4.95 -11.44 2.16
C VAL A 23 5.32 -12.92 2.16
N PHE A 24 4.68 -13.71 1.30
CA PHE A 24 4.99 -15.15 1.13
C PHE A 24 6.21 -15.41 0.22
N GLY A 25 6.74 -14.36 -0.40
CA GLY A 25 7.97 -14.44 -1.17
C GLY A 25 9.21 -14.43 -0.29
N THR A 26 10.35 -14.77 -0.87
CA THR A 26 11.63 -14.73 -0.14
C THR A 26 11.97 -13.29 0.26
N TRP A 27 12.15 -13.05 1.56
CA TRP A 27 12.57 -11.77 2.11
C TRP A 27 14.08 -11.72 2.31
N ARG A 28 14.67 -12.80 2.81
CA ARG A 28 16.11 -12.92 3.00
C ARG A 28 16.63 -14.30 2.58
N THR A 29 17.85 -14.31 2.04
CA THR A 29 18.59 -15.53 1.76
C THR A 29 19.94 -15.45 2.44
N ALA A 30 20.26 -16.43 3.29
CA ALA A 30 21.55 -16.59 3.94
C ALA A 30 22.11 -17.99 3.62
N GLY A 31 23.00 -18.08 2.66
CA GLY A 31 23.51 -19.38 2.17
C GLY A 31 22.41 -20.22 1.52
N ALA A 32 22.14 -21.40 2.06
CA ALA A 32 21.11 -22.33 1.59
C ALA A 32 19.73 -22.08 2.23
N VAL A 33 19.61 -21.16 3.18
CA VAL A 33 18.37 -20.87 3.90
C VAL A 33 17.70 -19.65 3.27
N SER A 34 16.41 -19.77 2.96
CA SER A 34 15.55 -18.66 2.54
C SER A 34 14.43 -18.50 3.56
N LEU A 35 14.20 -17.25 3.99
CA LEU A 35 13.13 -16.88 4.91
C LEU A 35 12.11 -16.02 4.17
N ASP A 36 10.84 -16.24 4.42
CA ASP A 36 9.76 -15.38 3.93
C ASP A 36 9.44 -14.26 4.95
N GLY A 37 8.49 -13.39 4.63
CA GLY A 37 8.14 -12.27 5.51
C GLY A 37 7.43 -12.67 6.82
N LEU A 38 7.03 -13.94 6.98
CA LEU A 38 6.37 -14.45 8.18
C LEU A 38 7.33 -15.22 9.09
N GLU A 39 8.51 -15.58 8.57
CA GLU A 39 9.52 -16.36 9.28
C GLU A 39 10.57 -15.47 9.93
N GLY A 40 11.05 -15.87 11.09
CA GLY A 40 12.10 -15.14 11.80
C GLY A 40 11.65 -13.81 12.41
N PRO A 41 12.54 -12.80 12.45
CA PRO A 41 12.27 -11.51 13.10
C PRO A 41 11.47 -10.52 12.23
N TYR A 42 10.99 -10.93 11.06
CA TYR A 42 10.34 -10.03 10.10
C TYR A 42 8.90 -9.72 10.45
N ASN A 43 8.45 -8.53 10.06
CA ASN A 43 7.15 -7.98 10.39
C ASN A 43 6.12 -8.12 9.25
N GLY A 44 6.30 -9.08 8.35
CA GLY A 44 5.40 -9.29 7.21
C GLY A 44 3.94 -9.55 7.58
N TRP A 45 3.68 -10.09 8.79
CA TRP A 45 2.32 -10.22 9.32
C TRP A 45 1.60 -8.86 9.47
N LEU A 46 2.33 -7.77 9.74
CA LEU A 46 1.78 -6.42 9.75
C LEU A 46 1.26 -6.03 8.36
N VAL A 47 2.01 -6.37 7.32
CA VAL A 47 1.58 -6.11 5.93
C VAL A 47 0.23 -6.78 5.65
N ILE A 48 0.02 -8.01 6.11
CA ILE A 48 -1.26 -8.72 5.93
C ILE A 48 -2.39 -8.00 6.68
N ILE A 49 -2.18 -7.60 7.94
CA ILE A 49 -3.18 -6.88 8.72
C ILE A 49 -3.56 -5.57 8.02
N PHE A 50 -2.57 -4.77 7.62
CA PHE A 50 -2.83 -3.49 6.94
C PHE A 50 -3.45 -3.69 5.56
N ALA A 51 -3.10 -4.75 4.83
CA ALA A 51 -3.76 -5.12 3.58
C ALA A 51 -5.26 -5.40 3.79
N LEU A 52 -5.63 -6.12 4.84
CA LEU A 52 -7.03 -6.38 5.19
C LEU A 52 -7.78 -5.09 5.54
N ILE A 53 -7.14 -4.17 6.28
CA ILE A 53 -7.72 -2.87 6.61
C ILE A 53 -7.93 -2.05 5.32
N VAL A 54 -6.97 -2.08 4.38
CA VAL A 54 -7.10 -1.39 3.09
C VAL A 54 -8.23 -1.99 2.24
N ILE A 55 -8.46 -3.30 2.28
CA ILE A 55 -9.60 -3.93 1.61
C ILE A 55 -10.92 -3.38 2.15
N ALA A 56 -11.04 -3.26 3.47
CA ALA A 56 -12.23 -2.68 4.10
C ALA A 56 -12.38 -1.17 3.76
N GLY A 57 -11.28 -0.42 3.79
CA GLY A 57 -11.24 1.01 3.46
C GLY A 57 -11.38 1.33 1.98
N GLY A 58 -10.99 0.41 1.09
CA GLY A 58 -11.04 0.59 -0.36
C GLY A 58 -12.46 0.85 -0.89
N ARG A 59 -13.47 0.27 -0.25
CA ARG A 59 -14.89 0.58 -0.52
C ARG A 59 -15.25 2.04 -0.20
N SER A 60 -14.67 2.61 0.84
CA SER A 60 -14.84 4.03 1.19
C SER A 60 -14.08 4.93 0.22
N LEU A 61 -12.87 4.54 -0.20
CA LEU A 61 -12.08 5.24 -1.20
C LEU A 61 -12.83 5.34 -2.54
N SER A 62 -13.44 4.25 -3.00
CA SER A 62 -14.20 4.22 -4.26
C SER A 62 -15.42 5.12 -4.25
N ARG A 63 -15.98 5.40 -3.07
CA ARG A 63 -17.07 6.38 -2.84
C ARG A 63 -16.57 7.81 -2.69
N GLY A 64 -15.26 8.05 -2.79
CA GLY A 64 -14.65 9.37 -2.66
C GLY A 64 -14.61 9.90 -1.23
N GLY A 65 -14.71 9.05 -0.21
CA GLY A 65 -14.64 9.45 1.19
C GLY A 65 -13.23 9.86 1.63
N TRP A 66 -13.07 10.98 2.38
CA TRP A 66 -11.80 11.39 2.97
C TRP A 66 -11.21 10.30 3.87
N LEU A 67 -12.06 9.65 4.64
CA LEU A 67 -11.67 8.56 5.54
C LEU A 67 -11.01 7.41 4.79
N GLY A 68 -11.53 7.04 3.60
CA GLY A 68 -10.91 6.03 2.76
C GLY A 68 -9.52 6.45 2.24
N ILE A 69 -9.35 7.71 1.87
CA ILE A 69 -8.06 8.24 1.40
C ILE A 69 -7.01 8.20 2.54
N ILE A 70 -7.37 8.70 3.72
CA ILE A 70 -6.47 8.73 4.89
C ILE A 70 -6.10 7.31 5.31
N LEU A 71 -7.07 6.41 5.34
CA LEU A 71 -6.86 5.04 5.78
C LEU A 71 -5.93 4.28 4.81
N VAL A 72 -6.16 4.40 3.50
CA VAL A 72 -5.30 3.75 2.49
C VAL A 72 -3.90 4.36 2.49
N ALA A 73 -3.77 5.69 2.60
CA ALA A 73 -2.47 6.36 2.68
C ALA A 73 -1.69 5.96 3.94
N GLY A 74 -2.35 5.95 5.10
CA GLY A 74 -1.75 5.55 6.37
C GLY A 74 -1.26 4.10 6.36
N CYS A 75 -2.12 3.18 5.93
CA CYS A 75 -1.76 1.76 5.83
C CYS A 75 -0.62 1.53 4.83
N ALA A 76 -0.67 2.15 3.66
CA ALA A 76 0.40 2.05 2.67
C ALA A 76 1.73 2.59 3.21
N GLY A 77 1.70 3.71 3.96
CA GLY A 77 2.87 4.26 4.62
C GLY A 77 3.48 3.29 5.64
N VAL A 78 2.66 2.67 6.49
CA VAL A 78 3.15 1.67 7.46
C VAL A 78 3.74 0.45 6.73
N MET A 79 3.08 -0.05 5.68
CA MET A 79 3.60 -1.19 4.90
C MET A 79 4.96 -0.88 4.26
N ILE A 80 5.16 0.35 3.76
CA ILE A 80 6.45 0.80 3.21
C ILE A 80 7.49 0.86 4.32
N LEU A 81 7.16 1.47 5.47
CA LEU A 81 8.08 1.59 6.60
C LEU A 81 8.51 0.22 7.11
N THR A 82 7.57 -0.72 7.29
CA THR A 82 7.88 -2.11 7.66
C THR A 82 8.83 -2.75 6.67
N GLY A 83 8.57 -2.65 5.37
CA GLY A 83 9.46 -3.22 4.36
C GLY A 83 10.84 -2.57 4.34
N VAL A 84 10.95 -1.26 4.55
CA VAL A 84 12.23 -0.54 4.60
C VAL A 84 13.00 -0.87 5.87
N GLU A 85 12.33 -0.98 7.02
CA GLU A 85 12.93 -1.39 8.29
C GLU A 85 13.51 -2.80 8.18
N ASP A 86 12.72 -3.76 7.71
CA ASP A 86 13.16 -5.14 7.51
C ASP A 86 14.25 -5.27 6.43
N LEU A 87 14.28 -4.34 5.44
CA LEU A 87 15.36 -4.26 4.46
C LEU A 87 16.67 -3.78 5.07
N SER A 88 16.60 -2.87 6.05
CA SER A 88 17.74 -2.25 6.72
C SER A 88 18.32 -3.16 7.82
N ASP A 89 17.51 -4.07 8.34
CA ASP A 89 17.94 -5.00 9.40
C ASP A 89 18.83 -6.10 8.82
N ASP A 90 20.13 -5.99 9.10
CA ASP A 90 21.16 -6.94 8.63
C ASP A 90 21.43 -8.06 9.65
N VAL A 91 20.40 -8.48 10.38
CA VAL A 91 20.51 -9.44 11.50
C VAL A 91 21.11 -10.79 11.05
N LEU A 92 20.97 -11.16 9.78
CA LEU A 92 21.39 -12.45 9.25
C LEU A 92 22.49 -12.35 8.18
N GLY A 93 22.97 -11.16 7.83
CA GLY A 93 24.05 -10.97 6.86
C GLY A 93 23.74 -11.52 5.45
N GLY A 94 22.45 -11.59 5.09
CA GLY A 94 21.98 -12.19 3.84
C GLY A 94 21.61 -11.16 2.77
N ARG A 95 21.28 -11.65 1.56
CA ARG A 95 20.75 -10.82 0.47
C ARG A 95 19.26 -10.64 0.60
N SER A 96 18.78 -9.41 0.33
CA SER A 96 17.35 -9.12 0.23
C SER A 96 16.71 -9.92 -0.91
N GLY A 97 15.61 -10.60 -0.60
CA GLY A 97 14.87 -11.39 -1.56
C GLY A 97 13.85 -10.54 -2.35
N TRP A 98 13.25 -11.14 -3.36
CA TRP A 98 12.27 -10.46 -4.23
C TRP A 98 10.97 -10.11 -3.50
N GLY A 99 10.60 -10.85 -2.47
CA GLY A 99 9.33 -10.67 -1.74
C GLY A 99 9.26 -9.31 -1.05
N ILE A 100 10.32 -8.88 -0.37
CA ILE A 100 10.36 -7.56 0.29
C ILE A 100 10.28 -6.41 -0.73
N TRP A 101 10.95 -6.53 -1.87
CA TRP A 101 10.89 -5.53 -2.94
C TRP A 101 9.51 -5.43 -3.56
N LEU A 102 8.84 -6.57 -3.76
CA LEU A 102 7.47 -6.61 -4.28
C LEU A 102 6.50 -5.94 -3.30
N THR A 103 6.65 -6.20 -2.00
CA THR A 103 5.84 -5.58 -0.95
C THR A 103 6.02 -4.07 -0.94
N ILE A 104 7.26 -3.56 -0.98
CA ILE A 104 7.55 -2.12 -1.01
C ILE A 104 6.98 -1.48 -2.28
N ALA A 105 7.18 -2.09 -3.45
CA ALA A 105 6.68 -1.57 -4.71
C ALA A 105 5.14 -1.50 -4.74
N ALA A 106 4.47 -2.57 -4.34
CA ALA A 106 3.01 -2.63 -4.28
C ALA A 106 2.43 -1.59 -3.30
N SER A 107 3.04 -1.42 -2.12
CA SER A 107 2.63 -0.43 -1.13
C SER A 107 2.86 1.01 -1.61
N SER A 108 3.93 1.24 -2.38
CA SER A 108 4.20 2.55 -3.01
C SER A 108 3.13 2.91 -4.06
N VAL A 109 2.65 1.94 -4.83
CA VAL A 109 1.53 2.15 -5.77
C VAL A 109 0.25 2.51 -5.00
N LEU A 110 -0.05 1.83 -3.89
CA LEU A 110 -1.19 2.15 -3.03
C LEU A 110 -1.11 3.59 -2.49
N ALA A 111 0.05 4.01 -2.00
CA ALA A 111 0.28 5.38 -1.55
C ALA A 111 0.05 6.39 -2.69
N GLY A 112 0.55 6.11 -3.88
CA GLY A 112 0.35 6.94 -5.08
C GLY A 112 -1.13 7.08 -5.44
N VAL A 113 -1.91 6.02 -5.39
CA VAL A 113 -3.37 6.04 -5.63
C VAL A 113 -4.09 6.89 -4.59
N ALA A 114 -3.72 6.78 -3.32
CA ALA A 114 -4.32 7.58 -2.25
C ALA A 114 -4.02 9.08 -2.43
N VAL A 115 -2.77 9.44 -2.69
CA VAL A 115 -2.35 10.83 -2.96
C VAL A 115 -3.07 11.39 -4.18
N TYR A 116 -3.10 10.65 -5.29
CA TYR A 116 -3.80 11.06 -6.51
C TYR A 116 -5.29 11.33 -6.25
N SER A 117 -5.95 10.42 -5.52
CA SER A 117 -7.37 10.55 -5.16
C SER A 117 -7.60 11.78 -4.29
N GLY A 118 -6.71 12.08 -3.35
CA GLY A 118 -6.74 13.25 -2.50
C GLY A 118 -6.61 14.55 -3.29
N VAL A 119 -5.60 14.64 -4.16
CA VAL A 119 -5.36 15.82 -5.01
C VAL A 119 -6.54 16.10 -5.94
N LYS A 120 -7.08 15.05 -6.57
CA LYS A 120 -8.25 15.19 -7.45
C LYS A 120 -9.45 15.75 -6.70
N ARG A 121 -9.67 15.28 -5.47
CA ARG A 121 -10.79 15.74 -4.64
C ARG A 121 -10.64 17.22 -4.26
N VAL A 122 -9.45 17.64 -3.80
CA VAL A 122 -9.19 19.04 -3.46
C VAL A 122 -9.39 19.95 -4.66
N ARG A 123 -8.90 19.55 -5.84
CA ARG A 123 -9.10 20.34 -7.07
C ARG A 123 -10.57 20.40 -7.50
N GLY A 124 -11.32 19.34 -7.31
CA GLY A 124 -12.77 19.32 -7.60
C GLY A 124 -13.56 20.24 -6.69
N SER A 125 -13.22 20.29 -5.40
CA SER A 125 -13.86 21.18 -4.42
C SER A 125 -13.65 22.67 -4.73
N ARG A 126 -12.45 23.06 -5.19
CA ARG A 126 -12.14 24.46 -5.55
C ARG A 126 -12.85 24.96 -6.80
N ARG A 127 -13.28 24.06 -7.70
CA ARG A 127 -14.00 24.41 -8.93
C ARG A 127 -15.51 24.59 -8.72
N GLY A 128 -16.05 24.10 -7.62
CA GLY A 128 -17.47 24.13 -7.29
C GLY A 128 -17.92 25.35 -6.46
N GLU A 129 -17.00 26.25 -6.07
CA GLU A 129 -17.38 27.51 -5.40
C GLU A 129 -18.03 28.45 -6.42
N PRO A 130 -19.34 28.76 -6.31
CA PRO A 130 -19.92 29.80 -7.12
C PRO A 130 -19.22 31.09 -6.76
N ARG A 131 -18.62 31.79 -7.75
CA ARG A 131 -18.23 33.18 -7.60
C ARG A 131 -19.51 33.94 -7.27
N THR A 132 -19.73 34.21 -6.00
CA THR A 132 -20.64 35.24 -5.56
C THR A 132 -20.02 36.57 -6.02
N SER A 133 -20.44 37.02 -7.19
CA SER A 133 -20.17 38.38 -7.62
C SER A 133 -20.88 39.37 -6.67
N PRO A 134 -20.21 40.44 -6.24
CA PRO A 134 -20.83 41.49 -5.44
C PRO A 134 -21.92 42.25 -6.21
#